data_5fe7a51422a74dd6b20739965536a40c
#
_entry.id   5fe7a51422a74dd6b20739965536a40c
#
_cell.length_a   1.000
_cell.length_b   1.000
_cell.length_c   1.000
_cell.angle_alpha   90.00
_cell.angle_beta   90.00
_cell.angle_gamma   90.00
#
_symmetry.space_group_name_H-M   'P 1'
#
loop_
_entity.id
_entity.type
_entity.pdbx_description
1 polymer ?
#
loop_
_entity_poly.entity_id
_entity_poly.type
_entity_poly.pdbx_seq_one_letter_code
_entity_poly.pdbx_strand_id
1 'polypeptide(L)'
;QDTLSTEMMLAINGLGGPNCDHINGTPGEGNLAYAAAGGDFGAGSCYYFNPFGNSMFNRNGGMQDDLTLKNPAGLYEWLAGRITSDTQYRERVLDIVASGDLFDTKSGPIGVAVGVQRRRDNGDVILDAAANTGNLDFAFGASDWRAELTTTAFFVEAGIPIGDMLEINIAGRYEDFD
;
A
#
# COMPACT_ATOMS: atom_id res chain seq x y z
N GLN A 1 -2.00 -17.32 14.46
CA GLN A 1 -1.41 -15.97 14.33
C GLN A 1 -2.35 -15.00 15.04
N ASP A 2 -1.83 -14.38 16.08
CA ASP A 2 -2.60 -13.40 16.83
C ASP A 2 -2.70 -12.13 15.97
N THR A 3 -3.88 -11.51 15.97
CA THR A 3 -4.07 -10.23 15.32
C THR A 3 -3.52 -9.12 16.22
N LEU A 4 -3.20 -7.95 15.65
CA LEU A 4 -2.73 -6.80 16.44
C LEU A 4 -3.72 -6.42 17.55
N SER A 5 -5.02 -6.62 17.32
CA SER A 5 -6.05 -6.45 18.36
C SER A 5 -5.88 -7.43 19.52
N THR A 6 -5.55 -8.69 19.23
CA THR A 6 -5.26 -9.69 20.25
C THR A 6 -4.01 -9.31 21.05
N GLU A 7 -2.94 -8.89 20.36
CA GLU A 7 -1.70 -8.44 20.98
C GLU A 7 -1.93 -7.21 21.86
N MET A 8 -2.71 -6.24 21.40
CA MET A 8 -3.08 -5.07 22.21
C MET A 8 -3.92 -5.46 23.41
N MET A 9 -4.88 -6.38 23.26
CA MET A 9 -5.69 -6.90 24.37
C MET A 9 -4.81 -7.62 25.40
N LEU A 10 -3.85 -8.42 24.96
CA LEU A 10 -2.87 -9.06 25.85
C LEU A 10 -2.05 -8.01 26.58
N ALA A 11 -1.53 -7.00 25.89
CA ALA A 11 -0.73 -5.94 26.50
C ALA A 11 -1.51 -5.13 27.53
N ILE A 12 -2.76 -4.76 27.27
CA ILE A 12 -3.63 -4.06 28.22
C ILE A 12 -3.86 -4.88 29.49
N ASN A 13 -3.88 -6.21 29.37
CA ASN A 13 -4.00 -7.11 30.49
C ASN A 13 -2.66 -7.50 31.14
N GLY A 14 -1.56 -6.87 30.74
CA GLY A 14 -0.22 -7.17 31.27
C GLY A 14 0.38 -8.48 30.79
N LEU A 15 -0.12 -9.00 29.68
CA LEU A 15 0.25 -10.28 29.07
C LEU A 15 0.92 -10.09 27.69
N GLY A 16 1.35 -8.88 27.37
CA GLY A 16 1.98 -8.57 26.10
C GLY A 16 3.43 -9.03 26.03
N GLY A 17 3.95 -9.10 24.81
CA GLY A 17 5.37 -9.36 24.54
C GLY A 17 5.63 -10.74 23.94
N PRO A 18 6.72 -10.85 23.18
CA PRO A 18 7.03 -12.08 22.45
C PRO A 18 7.47 -13.25 23.35
N ASN A 19 7.87 -12.94 24.57
CA ASN A 19 8.36 -13.93 25.55
C ASN A 19 7.40 -14.12 26.74
N CYS A 20 6.18 -13.57 26.63
CA CYS A 20 5.16 -13.72 27.66
C CYS A 20 4.43 -15.04 27.49
N ASP A 21 4.52 -15.93 28.47
CA ASP A 21 3.74 -17.16 28.49
C ASP A 21 2.36 -16.91 29.12
N HIS A 22 1.44 -16.42 28.30
CA HIS A 22 0.06 -16.14 28.71
C HIS A 22 -0.84 -17.38 28.74
N ILE A 23 -0.38 -18.53 28.26
CA ILE A 23 -1.14 -19.78 28.21
C ILE A 23 -0.78 -20.67 29.40
N ASN A 24 0.52 -20.82 29.67
CA ASN A 24 1.04 -21.73 30.70
C ASN A 24 1.88 -21.01 31.78
N GLY A 25 1.83 -19.67 31.80
CA GLY A 25 2.70 -18.84 32.62
C GLY A 25 2.67 -19.23 34.11
N THR A 26 3.82 -19.25 34.71
CA THR A 26 3.98 -19.36 36.17
C THR A 26 3.39 -18.13 36.85
N PRO A 27 2.86 -18.25 38.07
CA PRO A 27 2.42 -17.12 38.86
C PRO A 27 3.55 -16.07 38.93
N GLY A 28 3.26 -14.86 38.47
CA GLY A 28 4.25 -13.79 38.35
C GLY A 28 4.75 -13.52 36.93
N GLU A 29 4.38 -14.32 35.94
CA GLU A 29 4.80 -14.17 34.56
C GLU A 29 3.64 -13.82 33.57
N GLY A 30 2.67 -13.03 34.03
CA GLY A 30 1.63 -12.52 33.15
C GLY A 30 0.49 -13.47 32.83
N ASN A 31 0.23 -14.43 33.70
CA ASN A 31 -0.91 -15.33 33.58
C ASN A 31 -2.22 -14.59 33.90
N LEU A 32 -3.26 -14.78 33.07
CA LEU A 32 -4.58 -14.19 33.28
C LEU A 32 -5.15 -14.49 34.66
N ALA A 33 -4.94 -15.71 35.16
CA ALA A 33 -5.37 -16.10 36.49
C ALA A 33 -4.60 -15.34 37.58
N TYR A 34 -3.33 -15.03 37.36
CA TYR A 34 -2.51 -14.25 38.28
C TYR A 34 -2.93 -12.78 38.31
N ALA A 35 -3.15 -12.19 37.13
CA ALA A 35 -3.67 -10.82 37.03
C ALA A 35 -5.07 -10.69 37.63
N ALA A 36 -5.94 -11.68 37.41
CA ALA A 36 -7.29 -11.74 38.01
C ALA A 36 -7.26 -11.91 39.53
N ALA A 37 -6.19 -12.49 40.06
CA ALA A 37 -5.96 -12.63 41.51
C ALA A 37 -5.29 -11.41 42.17
N GLY A 38 -5.08 -10.32 41.42
CA GLY A 38 -4.45 -9.09 41.89
C GLY A 38 -2.92 -9.07 41.80
N GLY A 39 -2.36 -9.90 40.95
CA GLY A 39 -0.92 -9.87 40.64
C GLY A 39 -0.50 -8.63 39.84
N ASP A 40 0.80 -8.37 39.77
CA ASP A 40 1.35 -7.22 39.07
C ASP A 40 1.22 -7.39 37.55
N PHE A 41 0.64 -6.41 36.89
CA PHE A 41 0.56 -6.36 35.43
C PHE A 41 1.96 -6.19 34.84
N GLY A 42 2.27 -6.96 33.80
CA GLY A 42 3.57 -6.91 33.14
C GLY A 42 4.72 -7.48 33.94
N ALA A 43 4.42 -8.42 34.87
CA ALA A 43 5.44 -9.10 35.67
C ALA A 43 6.30 -10.05 34.80
N GLY A 44 7.54 -10.27 35.20
CA GLY A 44 8.47 -11.17 34.52
C GLY A 44 8.88 -10.64 33.12
N SER A 45 8.71 -11.47 32.10
CA SER A 45 9.02 -11.13 30.70
C SER A 45 7.85 -10.52 29.93
N CYS A 46 6.72 -10.30 30.60
CA CYS A 46 5.52 -9.76 29.98
C CYS A 46 5.52 -8.22 29.98
N TYR A 47 4.85 -7.65 28.99
CA TYR A 47 4.63 -6.22 28.89
C TYR A 47 3.21 -5.84 29.27
N TYR A 48 3.09 -4.73 30.00
CA TYR A 48 1.84 -4.04 30.25
C TYR A 48 1.77 -2.76 29.42
N PHE A 49 0.70 -2.60 28.68
CA PHE A 49 0.42 -1.34 27.99
C PHE A 49 -0.34 -0.41 28.94
N ASN A 50 0.34 0.63 29.38
CA ASN A 50 -0.27 1.69 30.14
C ASN A 50 -0.78 2.79 29.20
N PRO A 51 -2.09 2.96 29.00
CA PRO A 51 -2.64 3.97 28.09
C PRO A 51 -2.32 5.41 28.54
N PHE A 52 -1.97 5.60 29.80
CA PHE A 52 -1.58 6.89 30.37
C PHE A 52 -0.06 7.09 30.43
N GLY A 53 0.71 6.05 30.29
CA GLY A 53 2.17 6.06 30.34
C GLY A 53 2.85 6.61 29.09
N ASN A 54 2.06 6.96 28.11
CA ASN A 54 2.52 7.47 26.82
C ASN A 54 2.52 8.98 26.74
N SER A 55 2.01 9.67 27.77
CA SER A 55 2.04 11.11 27.79
C SER A 55 3.50 11.57 27.88
N MET A 56 3.96 12.25 26.84
CA MET A 56 5.20 13.01 26.92
C MET A 56 5.13 14.11 28.00
N PHE A 57 3.93 14.37 28.47
CA PHE A 57 3.64 15.43 29.45
C PHE A 57 3.06 14.82 30.72
N ASN A 58 3.54 15.27 31.86
CA ASN A 58 2.91 15.04 33.15
C ASN A 58 1.65 15.92 33.29
N ARG A 59 0.87 15.68 34.36
CA ARG A 59 -0.38 16.43 34.63
C ARG A 59 -0.20 17.97 34.70
N ASN A 60 1.02 18.46 34.86
CA ASN A 60 1.35 19.88 34.94
C ASN A 60 1.90 20.46 33.62
N GLY A 61 1.84 19.67 32.53
CA GLY A 61 2.33 20.07 31.20
C GLY A 61 3.85 19.98 31.02
N GLY A 62 4.61 19.50 32.01
CA GLY A 62 6.02 19.20 31.87
C GLY A 62 6.27 17.80 31.29
N MET A 63 7.55 17.50 31.00
CA MET A 63 7.94 16.16 30.55
C MET A 63 7.69 15.13 31.65
N GLN A 64 7.28 13.92 31.25
CA GLN A 64 7.08 12.82 32.18
C GLN A 64 8.43 12.27 32.66
N ASP A 65 8.73 12.48 33.95
CA ASP A 65 9.97 12.07 34.57
C ASP A 65 9.88 10.69 35.26
N ASP A 66 8.68 10.24 35.56
CA ASP A 66 8.44 8.93 36.17
C ASP A 66 8.55 7.83 35.13
N LEU A 67 9.69 7.15 35.14
CA LEU A 67 9.98 6.05 34.21
C LEU A 67 9.09 4.81 34.46
N THR A 68 8.51 4.67 35.66
CA THR A 68 7.63 3.56 35.97
C THR A 68 6.27 3.66 35.28
N LEU A 69 5.89 4.87 34.85
CA LEU A 69 4.68 5.13 34.09
C LEU A 69 4.86 5.01 32.59
N LYS A 70 6.10 4.91 32.10
CA LYS A 70 6.39 4.79 30.67
C LYS A 70 6.25 3.35 30.19
N ASN A 71 5.63 3.22 29.03
CA ASN A 71 5.64 1.95 28.34
C ASN A 71 7.07 1.60 27.89
N PRO A 72 7.52 0.36 28.04
CA PRO A 72 8.85 -0.04 27.62
C PRO A 72 9.00 -0.02 26.10
N ALA A 73 10.20 0.28 25.59
CA ALA A 73 10.46 0.33 24.15
C ALA A 73 10.12 -1.00 23.46
N GLY A 74 10.44 -2.13 24.08
CA GLY A 74 10.14 -3.46 23.55
C GLY A 74 8.64 -3.74 23.37
N LEU A 75 7.77 -3.08 24.14
CA LEU A 75 6.33 -3.14 23.93
C LEU A 75 5.92 -2.52 22.61
N TYR A 76 6.49 -1.35 22.29
CA TYR A 76 6.20 -0.68 21.02
C TYR A 76 6.75 -1.43 19.82
N GLU A 77 7.95 -1.99 19.93
CA GLU A 77 8.54 -2.83 18.90
C GLU A 77 7.70 -4.08 18.63
N TRP A 78 7.11 -4.64 19.67
CA TRP A 78 6.24 -5.80 19.55
C TRP A 78 4.86 -5.45 18.98
N LEU A 79 4.27 -4.32 19.38
CA LEU A 79 2.96 -3.85 18.89
C LEU A 79 3.07 -3.17 17.52
N ALA A 80 4.20 -2.56 17.20
CA ALA A 80 4.39 -1.83 15.96
C ALA A 80 4.70 -2.78 14.80
N GLY A 81 3.70 -3.15 14.06
CA GLY A 81 3.89 -3.83 12.79
C GLY A 81 4.49 -2.89 11.72
N ARG A 82 5.40 -3.41 10.92
CA ARG A 82 5.84 -2.74 9.68
C ARG A 82 5.09 -3.36 8.52
N ILE A 83 4.44 -2.53 7.73
CA ILE A 83 3.85 -2.94 6.46
C ILE A 83 4.88 -2.62 5.37
N THR A 84 5.15 -3.59 4.54
CA THR A 84 5.93 -3.41 3.32
C THR A 84 5.11 -3.88 2.12
N SER A 85 5.20 -3.13 1.02
CA SER A 85 4.66 -3.53 -0.26
C SER A 85 5.71 -3.36 -1.34
N ASP A 86 5.81 -4.34 -2.21
CA ASP A 86 6.55 -4.24 -3.47
C ASP A 86 5.55 -4.02 -4.59
N THR A 87 5.65 -2.86 -5.23
CA THR A 87 4.77 -2.49 -6.34
C THR A 87 5.61 -2.35 -7.60
N GLN A 88 5.27 -3.14 -8.61
CA GLN A 88 5.92 -3.10 -9.91
C GLN A 88 4.90 -2.76 -10.99
N TYR A 89 5.25 -1.77 -11.79
CA TYR A 89 4.51 -1.43 -13.00
C TYR A 89 5.44 -1.54 -14.20
N ARG A 90 4.99 -2.26 -15.23
CA ARG A 90 5.74 -2.46 -16.47
C ARG A 90 4.85 -2.17 -17.65
N GLU A 91 5.30 -1.25 -18.49
CA GLU A 91 4.66 -0.93 -19.75
C GLU A 91 5.59 -1.36 -20.90
N ARG A 92 4.99 -1.94 -21.92
CA ARG A 92 5.66 -2.24 -23.20
C ARG A 92 4.81 -1.68 -24.31
N VAL A 93 5.41 -0.84 -25.14
CA VAL A 93 4.74 -0.22 -26.28
C VAL A 93 5.48 -0.57 -27.55
N LEU A 94 4.71 -0.94 -28.56
CA LEU A 94 5.17 -1.09 -29.93
C LEU A 94 4.31 -0.20 -30.82
N ASP A 95 4.94 0.76 -31.47
CA ASP A 95 4.33 1.65 -32.43
C ASP A 95 4.91 1.44 -33.81
N ILE A 96 4.05 1.32 -34.79
CA ILE A 96 4.42 1.30 -36.21
C ILE A 96 3.59 2.39 -36.89
N VAL A 97 4.26 3.38 -37.43
CA VAL A 97 3.64 4.55 -38.09
C VAL A 97 4.23 4.72 -39.47
N ALA A 98 3.36 4.97 -40.43
CA ALA A 98 3.73 5.41 -41.75
C ALA A 98 3.07 6.75 -42.04
N SER A 99 3.83 7.70 -42.48
CA SER A 99 3.32 9.03 -42.87
C SER A 99 3.97 9.52 -44.17
N GLY A 100 3.24 10.36 -44.89
CA GLY A 100 3.72 10.95 -46.14
C GLY A 100 2.62 11.66 -46.89
N ASP A 101 2.98 12.21 -48.01
CA ASP A 101 2.05 12.88 -48.90
C ASP A 101 1.33 11.87 -49.79
N LEU A 102 -0.02 11.92 -49.78
CA LEU A 102 -0.85 11.00 -50.56
C LEU A 102 -0.95 11.45 -52.04
N PHE A 103 -1.25 12.71 -52.26
CA PHE A 103 -1.25 13.33 -53.60
C PHE A 103 -1.27 14.85 -53.48
N ASP A 104 -0.82 15.52 -54.53
CA ASP A 104 -0.78 16.98 -54.62
C ASP A 104 -2.13 17.55 -55.07
N THR A 105 -2.56 18.58 -54.37
CA THR A 105 -3.70 19.44 -54.80
C THR A 105 -3.19 20.81 -55.26
N LYS A 106 -4.10 21.65 -55.76
CA LYS A 106 -3.77 23.02 -56.08
C LYS A 106 -3.35 23.87 -54.88
N SER A 107 -3.74 23.43 -53.69
CA SER A 107 -3.48 24.11 -52.43
C SER A 107 -2.28 23.50 -51.67
N GLY A 108 -1.64 22.49 -52.22
CA GLY A 108 -0.52 21.76 -51.59
C GLY A 108 -0.81 20.26 -51.46
N PRO A 109 0.13 19.50 -50.97
CA PRO A 109 -0.02 18.06 -50.78
C PRO A 109 -1.00 17.73 -49.62
N ILE A 110 -1.77 16.65 -49.79
CA ILE A 110 -2.53 16.08 -48.70
C ILE A 110 -1.61 15.14 -47.90
N GLY A 111 -1.28 15.52 -46.66
CA GLY A 111 -0.51 14.70 -45.74
C GLY A 111 -1.39 13.66 -45.08
N VAL A 112 -0.89 12.42 -44.95
CA VAL A 112 -1.56 11.35 -44.22
C VAL A 112 -0.60 10.64 -43.28
N ALA A 113 -1.13 10.19 -42.16
CA ALA A 113 -0.46 9.28 -41.26
C ALA A 113 -1.38 8.14 -40.90
N VAL A 114 -0.85 6.91 -40.87
CA VAL A 114 -1.55 5.72 -40.41
C VAL A 114 -0.64 4.95 -39.47
N GLY A 115 -1.21 4.36 -38.45
CA GLY A 115 -0.39 3.59 -37.55
C GLY A 115 -1.16 2.56 -36.75
N VAL A 116 -0.38 1.66 -36.17
CA VAL A 116 -0.83 0.67 -35.23
C VAL A 116 0.03 0.74 -33.97
N GLN A 117 -0.61 0.69 -32.83
CA GLN A 117 0.05 0.63 -31.53
C GLN A 117 -0.40 -0.61 -30.81
N ARG A 118 0.54 -1.31 -30.18
CA ARG A 118 0.23 -2.35 -29.19
C ARG A 118 0.92 -2.03 -27.89
N ARG A 119 0.13 -1.86 -26.85
CA ARG A 119 0.58 -1.56 -25.50
C ARG A 119 0.17 -2.69 -24.57
N ARG A 120 1.10 -3.10 -23.71
CA ARG A 120 0.84 -4.07 -22.67
C ARG A 120 1.30 -3.51 -21.35
N ASP A 121 0.37 -3.33 -20.46
CA ASP A 121 0.52 -2.84 -19.10
C ASP A 121 0.41 -4.00 -18.13
N ASN A 122 1.39 -4.12 -17.22
CA ASN A 122 1.39 -5.11 -16.16
C ASN A 122 1.61 -4.39 -14.83
N GLY A 123 0.73 -4.64 -13.87
CA GLY A 123 0.84 -4.13 -12.50
C GLY A 123 0.82 -5.30 -11.53
N ASP A 124 1.81 -5.34 -10.63
CA ASP A 124 1.90 -6.30 -9.54
C ASP A 124 2.04 -5.53 -8.23
N VAL A 125 1.27 -5.91 -7.22
CA VAL A 125 1.46 -5.49 -5.83
C VAL A 125 1.58 -6.72 -4.97
N ILE A 126 2.71 -6.84 -4.30
CA ILE A 126 3.01 -7.92 -3.38
C ILE A 126 3.15 -7.30 -1.98
N LEU A 127 2.35 -7.78 -1.06
CA LEU A 127 2.32 -7.32 0.31
C LEU A 127 3.09 -8.29 1.21
N ASP A 128 3.55 -7.80 2.35
CA ASP A 128 4.14 -8.69 3.35
C ASP A 128 3.09 -9.62 4.01
N ALA A 129 3.59 -10.58 4.76
CA ALA A 129 2.74 -11.59 5.39
C ALA A 129 1.78 -10.98 6.43
N ALA A 130 2.16 -9.89 7.10
CA ALA A 130 1.31 -9.23 8.08
C ALA A 130 0.08 -8.61 7.43
N ALA A 131 0.27 -7.94 6.28
CA ALA A 131 -0.83 -7.36 5.51
C ALA A 131 -1.75 -8.44 4.92
N ASN A 132 -1.15 -9.49 4.31
CA ASN A 132 -1.91 -10.58 3.68
C ASN A 132 -2.72 -11.43 4.67
N THR A 133 -2.28 -11.52 5.92
CA THR A 133 -3.00 -12.28 6.97
C THR A 133 -4.02 -11.45 7.73
N GLY A 134 -4.14 -10.16 7.44
CA GLY A 134 -5.04 -9.25 8.14
C GLY A 134 -4.61 -8.95 9.57
N ASN A 135 -3.33 -9.13 9.89
CA ASN A 135 -2.76 -8.88 11.22
C ASN A 135 -2.50 -7.38 11.47
N LEU A 136 -3.40 -6.54 10.97
CA LEU A 136 -3.30 -5.08 11.07
C LEU A 136 -4.69 -4.52 11.37
N ASP A 137 -4.84 -3.90 12.54
CA ASP A 137 -6.13 -3.39 13.00
C ASP A 137 -6.70 -2.25 12.15
N PHE A 138 -5.86 -1.48 11.49
CA PHE A 138 -6.27 -0.29 10.72
C PHE A 138 -6.10 -0.44 9.21
N ALA A 139 -5.45 -1.48 8.74
CA ALA A 139 -5.36 -1.76 7.32
C ALA A 139 -6.48 -2.72 6.95
N PHE A 140 -7.44 -2.26 6.17
CA PHE A 140 -8.39 -3.12 5.50
C PHE A 140 -7.61 -4.23 4.82
N GLY A 141 -8.02 -5.48 5.04
CA GLY A 141 -7.34 -6.64 4.49
C GLY A 141 -6.97 -6.40 3.03
N ALA A 142 -5.73 -6.07 2.81
CA ALA A 142 -5.18 -5.93 1.49
C ALA A 142 -4.59 -7.29 1.13
N SER A 143 -4.76 -7.71 -0.08
CA SER A 143 -4.19 -8.93 -0.62
C SER A 143 -3.32 -8.60 -1.82
N ASP A 144 -2.38 -9.48 -2.10
CA ASP A 144 -1.63 -9.40 -3.35
C ASP A 144 -2.58 -9.30 -4.53
N TRP A 145 -2.25 -8.45 -5.48
CA TRP A 145 -3.00 -8.36 -6.72
C TRP A 145 -2.08 -8.22 -7.92
N ARG A 146 -2.56 -8.72 -9.03
CA ARG A 146 -1.93 -8.58 -10.33
C ARG A 146 -2.97 -8.18 -11.35
N ALA A 147 -2.62 -7.23 -12.21
CA ALA A 147 -3.43 -6.83 -13.34
C ALA A 147 -2.58 -6.77 -14.61
N GLU A 148 -3.19 -7.18 -15.70
CA GLU A 148 -2.62 -7.06 -17.03
C GLU A 148 -3.68 -6.47 -17.95
N LEU A 149 -3.28 -5.52 -18.79
CA LEU A 149 -4.12 -4.93 -19.83
C LEU A 149 -3.31 -4.86 -21.13
N THR A 150 -3.86 -5.42 -22.18
CA THR A 150 -3.33 -5.25 -23.53
C THR A 150 -4.26 -4.35 -24.32
N THR A 151 -3.71 -3.28 -24.90
CA THR A 151 -4.43 -2.37 -25.80
C THR A 151 -3.84 -2.48 -27.17
N THR A 152 -4.70 -2.72 -28.17
CA THR A 152 -4.33 -2.63 -29.58
C THR A 152 -5.09 -1.48 -30.20
N ALA A 153 -4.37 -0.53 -30.83
CA ALA A 153 -4.94 0.65 -31.41
C ALA A 153 -4.54 0.79 -32.88
N PHE A 154 -5.49 1.27 -33.69
CA PHE A 154 -5.27 1.71 -35.06
C PHE A 154 -5.63 3.18 -35.15
N PHE A 155 -4.80 3.95 -35.84
CA PHE A 155 -5.09 5.36 -36.02
C PHE A 155 -4.79 5.81 -37.46
N VAL A 156 -5.51 6.83 -37.85
CA VAL A 156 -5.34 7.50 -39.15
C VAL A 156 -5.51 9.00 -38.93
N GLU A 157 -4.67 9.75 -39.59
CA GLU A 157 -4.72 11.21 -39.60
C GLU A 157 -4.56 11.70 -41.06
N ALA A 158 -5.23 12.79 -41.37
CA ALA A 158 -5.12 13.46 -42.66
C ALA A 158 -5.13 14.96 -42.47
N GLY A 159 -4.13 15.64 -43.08
CA GLY A 159 -4.05 17.09 -43.20
C GLY A 159 -4.37 17.51 -44.62
N ILE A 160 -5.41 18.29 -44.81
CA ILE A 160 -5.95 18.71 -46.13
C ILE A 160 -5.83 20.22 -46.24
N PRO A 161 -4.91 20.74 -47.06
CA PRO A 161 -4.84 22.18 -47.33
C PRO A 161 -6.00 22.65 -48.22
N ILE A 162 -6.62 23.78 -47.81
CA ILE A 162 -7.71 24.41 -48.55
C ILE A 162 -7.35 25.85 -48.86
N GLY A 163 -6.94 26.11 -50.10
CA GLY A 163 -6.43 27.44 -50.46
C GLY A 163 -5.13 27.75 -49.73
N ASP A 164 -4.80 29.04 -49.63
CA ASP A 164 -3.51 29.50 -49.11
C ASP A 164 -3.51 29.78 -47.59
N MET A 165 -4.66 29.68 -46.92
CA MET A 165 -4.83 30.13 -45.52
C MET A 165 -5.54 29.14 -44.59
N LEU A 166 -6.02 28.01 -45.08
CA LEU A 166 -6.79 27.06 -44.30
C LEU A 166 -6.23 25.65 -44.49
N GLU A 167 -6.14 24.92 -43.38
CA GLU A 167 -5.86 23.48 -43.34
C GLU A 167 -6.91 22.80 -42.48
N ILE A 168 -7.42 21.69 -42.94
CA ILE A 168 -8.33 20.82 -42.16
C ILE A 168 -7.59 19.56 -41.74
N ASN A 169 -7.51 19.32 -40.45
CA ASN A 169 -6.96 18.11 -39.88
C ASN A 169 -8.08 17.18 -39.40
N ILE A 170 -8.05 15.95 -39.87
CA ILE A 170 -9.00 14.91 -39.52
C ILE A 170 -8.21 13.76 -38.92
N ALA A 171 -8.63 13.28 -37.73
CA ALA A 171 -7.99 12.15 -37.07
C ALA A 171 -9.07 11.17 -36.56
N GLY A 172 -8.73 9.89 -36.60
CA GLY A 172 -9.54 8.81 -36.05
C GLY A 172 -8.66 7.76 -35.38
N ARG A 173 -9.11 7.24 -34.24
CA ARG A 173 -8.45 6.18 -33.50
C ARG A 173 -9.47 5.15 -33.04
N TYR A 174 -9.15 3.89 -33.22
CA TYR A 174 -9.89 2.75 -32.70
C TYR A 174 -9.02 1.99 -31.75
N GLU A 175 -9.54 1.63 -30.60
CA GLU A 175 -8.84 0.84 -29.57
C GLU A 175 -9.64 -0.41 -29.19
N ASP A 176 -8.92 -1.50 -29.02
CA ASP A 176 -9.42 -2.78 -28.51
C ASP A 176 -8.64 -3.15 -27.25
N PHE A 177 -9.33 -3.61 -26.24
CA PHE A 177 -8.78 -3.90 -24.92
C PHE A 177 -9.01 -5.37 -24.56
N ASP A 178 -7.94 -6.08 -24.16
CA ASP A 178 -7.96 -7.47 -23.69
C ASP A 178 -7.46 -7.56 -22.24
#